data_c3ea59144ba573e750e1a54b8c1fd073
#
_entry.id   c3ea59144ba573e750e1a54b8c1fd073
#
_cell.length_a   1.000
_cell.length_b   1.000
_cell.length_c   1.000
_cell.angle_alpha   90.00
_cell.angle_beta   90.00
_cell.angle_gamma   90.00
#
_symmetry.space_group_name_H-M   'P 1'
#
loop_
_entity.id
_entity.type
_entity.pdbx_description
1 polymer ?
#
loop_
_entity_poly.entity_id
_entity_poly.type
_entity_poly.pdbx_seq_one_letter_code
_entity_poly.pdbx_strand_id
1 'polypeptide(L)'
;MAKVKRKKNNDSYPIKKQLPDNDKSAALKNILCRILDFFNGKIVKLILLLLLPIIICVYYYDLTGRDYDVWWHIALGKYYLQNHTMQVDHAIFAWTGATSDWNYNTWLGSTIFYLAYSAAGNFGFWLIRSFVLTGLFALFYAYIKAVKVSFNAPIIVLTFLIGLQLSCIATIFRPELFSLLLVGAYLFIYFYSKSLKKNIFWLFPLLMIFWVNLHGGFILGIFIISLIVAGESADYFLLK
;
A
#
# COMPACT_ATOMS: atom_id res chain seq x y z
N MET A 1 52.96 -12.57 -77.34
CA MET A 1 52.64 -11.64 -76.26
C MET A 1 51.10 -11.72 -75.96
N ALA A 2 50.71 -12.45 -74.97
CA ALA A 2 49.31 -12.66 -74.64
C ALA A 2 48.91 -11.72 -73.51
N LYS A 3 47.89 -10.88 -73.75
CA LYS A 3 47.30 -9.97 -72.71
C LYS A 3 46.29 -10.74 -71.83
N VAL A 4 46.63 -10.92 -70.57
CA VAL A 4 45.72 -11.49 -69.57
C VAL A 4 44.73 -10.39 -69.15
N LYS A 5 43.43 -10.58 -69.39
CA LYS A 5 42.33 -9.77 -68.91
C LYS A 5 41.99 -10.21 -67.50
N ARG A 6 42.26 -9.35 -66.47
CA ARG A 6 41.75 -9.51 -65.10
C ARG A 6 40.23 -9.17 -65.03
N LYS A 7 39.41 -10.17 -64.72
CA LYS A 7 38.02 -10.00 -64.37
C LYS A 7 37.95 -9.40 -62.97
N LYS A 8 37.36 -8.22 -62.82
CA LYS A 8 36.98 -7.65 -61.50
C LYS A 8 35.68 -8.33 -61.07
N ASN A 9 35.76 -9.15 -60.05
CA ASN A 9 34.55 -9.60 -59.30
C ASN A 9 34.07 -8.43 -58.44
N ASN A 10 32.90 -7.89 -58.77
CA ASN A 10 32.15 -6.97 -57.91
C ASN A 10 31.16 -7.80 -57.11
N ASP A 11 31.61 -8.42 -56.02
CA ASP A 11 30.72 -8.98 -55.02
C ASP A 11 30.30 -7.82 -54.08
N SER A 12 29.25 -7.11 -54.47
CA SER A 12 28.57 -6.14 -53.59
C SER A 12 27.67 -6.90 -52.62
N TYR A 13 28.15 -7.16 -51.41
CA TYR A 13 27.29 -7.58 -50.30
C TYR A 13 26.25 -6.50 -50.06
N PRO A 14 24.96 -6.87 -49.87
CA PRO A 14 23.94 -5.89 -49.54
C PRO A 14 24.25 -5.32 -48.16
N ILE A 15 24.65 -4.04 -48.09
CA ILE A 15 24.79 -3.30 -46.88
C ILE A 15 23.39 -3.25 -46.21
N LYS A 16 23.21 -4.02 -45.13
CA LYS A 16 22.04 -3.90 -44.28
C LYS A 16 22.00 -2.44 -43.84
N LYS A 17 21.08 -1.66 -44.38
CA LYS A 17 20.78 -0.30 -43.97
C LYS A 17 20.44 -0.37 -42.47
N GLN A 18 21.39 -0.08 -41.60
CA GLN A 18 21.10 0.21 -40.18
C GLN A 18 20.21 1.43 -40.18
N LEU A 19 18.97 1.26 -39.72
CA LEU A 19 18.07 2.38 -39.44
C LEU A 19 18.76 3.33 -38.49
N PRO A 20 18.74 4.65 -38.72
CA PRO A 20 19.34 5.64 -37.84
C PRO A 20 18.75 5.46 -36.42
N ASP A 21 19.55 5.63 -35.37
CA ASP A 21 19.15 5.39 -33.97
C ASP A 21 17.91 6.20 -33.55
N ASN A 22 17.63 7.32 -34.22
CA ASN A 22 16.42 8.13 -34.03
C ASN A 22 15.14 7.39 -34.47
N ASP A 23 15.20 6.59 -35.52
CA ASP A 23 14.04 5.81 -36.01
C ASP A 23 13.70 4.64 -35.08
N LYS A 24 14.71 4.00 -34.48
CA LYS A 24 14.51 2.93 -33.50
C LYS A 24 13.89 3.46 -32.21
N SER A 25 14.34 4.62 -31.76
CA SER A 25 13.78 5.30 -30.58
C SER A 25 12.32 5.70 -30.79
N ALA A 26 11.98 6.24 -31.97
CA ALA A 26 10.62 6.59 -32.34
C ALA A 26 9.71 5.36 -32.46
N ALA A 27 10.22 4.28 -33.06
CA ALA A 27 9.49 3.01 -33.18
C ALA A 27 9.21 2.38 -31.79
N LEU A 28 10.21 2.37 -30.91
CA LEU A 28 10.06 1.87 -29.54
C LEU A 28 9.03 2.68 -28.75
N LYS A 29 9.07 4.01 -28.85
CA LYS A 29 8.10 4.92 -28.24
C LYS A 29 6.68 4.65 -28.73
N ASN A 30 6.50 4.46 -30.05
CA ASN A 30 5.20 4.16 -30.63
C ASN A 30 4.66 2.79 -30.16
N ILE A 31 5.51 1.78 -30.07
CA ILE A 31 5.13 0.46 -29.53
C ILE A 31 4.71 0.59 -28.07
N LEU A 32 5.51 1.30 -27.26
CA LEU A 32 5.21 1.52 -25.85
C LEU A 32 3.87 2.26 -25.65
N CYS A 33 3.62 3.31 -26.45
CA CYS A 33 2.35 4.03 -26.42
C CYS A 33 1.17 3.11 -26.74
N ARG A 34 1.26 2.28 -27.80
CA ARG A 34 0.20 1.32 -28.14
C ARG A 34 -0.06 0.30 -27.04
N ILE A 35 0.99 -0.21 -26.40
CA ILE A 35 0.87 -1.12 -25.27
C ILE A 35 0.15 -0.44 -24.10
N LEU A 36 0.56 0.79 -23.75
CA LEU A 36 -0.07 1.56 -22.68
C LEU A 36 -1.52 1.89 -22.99
N ASP A 37 -1.84 2.25 -24.23
CA ASP A 37 -3.21 2.52 -24.67
C ASP A 37 -4.10 1.27 -24.60
N PHE A 38 -3.56 0.10 -24.97
CA PHE A 38 -4.27 -1.17 -24.78
C PHE A 38 -4.62 -1.41 -23.30
N PHE A 39 -3.65 -1.26 -22.40
CA PHE A 39 -3.87 -1.45 -20.96
C PHE A 39 -4.75 -0.37 -20.33
N ASN A 40 -4.88 0.79 -20.95
CA ASN A 40 -5.80 1.85 -20.53
C ASN A 40 -7.22 1.73 -21.12
N GLY A 41 -7.46 0.78 -22.01
CA GLY A 41 -8.81 0.44 -22.46
C GLY A 41 -9.75 0.21 -21.26
N LYS A 42 -10.99 0.72 -21.33
CA LYS A 42 -11.95 0.68 -20.19
C LYS A 42 -12.07 -0.72 -19.58
N ILE A 43 -12.18 -1.76 -20.41
CA ILE A 43 -12.35 -3.15 -19.97
C ILE A 43 -11.07 -3.67 -19.33
N VAL A 44 -9.91 -3.49 -19.97
CA VAL A 44 -8.63 -3.96 -19.45
C VAL A 44 -8.29 -3.27 -18.13
N LYS A 45 -8.53 -1.96 -18.05
CA LYS A 45 -8.38 -1.20 -16.81
C LYS A 45 -9.24 -1.75 -15.69
N LEU A 46 -10.51 -2.05 -15.95
CA LEU A 46 -11.42 -2.62 -14.96
C LEU A 46 -10.93 -3.99 -14.50
N ILE A 47 -10.52 -4.86 -15.43
CA ILE A 47 -9.97 -6.18 -15.13
C ILE A 47 -8.73 -6.06 -14.24
N LEU A 48 -7.77 -5.20 -14.58
CA LEU A 48 -6.56 -4.99 -13.77
C LEU A 48 -6.88 -4.50 -12.36
N LEU A 49 -7.81 -3.56 -12.22
CA LEU A 49 -8.21 -3.02 -10.92
C LEU A 49 -8.96 -4.05 -10.07
N LEU A 50 -9.71 -4.98 -10.66
CA LEU A 50 -10.38 -6.06 -9.95
C LEU A 50 -9.44 -7.22 -9.60
N LEU A 51 -8.49 -7.55 -10.49
CA LEU A 51 -7.53 -8.63 -10.25
C LEU A 51 -6.50 -8.27 -9.19
N LEU A 52 -6.12 -7.00 -9.05
CA LEU A 52 -5.09 -6.60 -8.09
C LEU A 52 -5.41 -6.99 -6.65
N PRO A 53 -6.61 -6.73 -6.09
CA PRO A 53 -6.95 -7.21 -4.76
C PRO A 53 -6.84 -8.72 -4.63
N ILE A 54 -7.27 -9.46 -5.65
CA ILE A 54 -7.18 -10.93 -5.67
C ILE A 54 -5.71 -11.39 -5.65
N ILE A 55 -4.85 -10.78 -6.47
CA ILE A 55 -3.42 -11.06 -6.52
C ILE A 55 -2.77 -10.79 -5.16
N ILE A 56 -3.10 -9.65 -4.53
CA ILE A 56 -2.62 -9.31 -3.19
C ILE A 56 -3.05 -10.36 -2.18
N CYS A 57 -4.33 -10.74 -2.19
CA CYS A 57 -4.86 -11.76 -1.28
C CYS A 57 -4.15 -13.12 -1.45
N VAL A 58 -3.93 -13.56 -2.68
CA VAL A 58 -3.23 -14.82 -2.97
C VAL A 58 -1.77 -14.75 -2.57
N TYR A 59 -1.07 -13.67 -2.93
CA TYR A 59 0.35 -13.50 -2.62
C TYR A 59 0.63 -13.51 -1.11
N TYR A 60 -0.20 -12.85 -0.33
CA TYR A 60 -0.01 -12.76 1.12
C TYR A 60 -0.65 -13.92 1.90
N TYR A 61 -1.29 -14.87 1.26
CA TYR A 61 -1.95 -15.99 1.94
C TYR A 61 -0.99 -16.79 2.82
N ASP A 62 0.16 -17.17 2.28
CA ASP A 62 1.15 -18.04 2.94
C ASP A 62 2.01 -17.32 4.01
N LEU A 63 1.90 -15.99 4.08
CA LEU A 63 2.65 -15.18 5.06
C LEU A 63 1.92 -15.01 6.39
N THR A 64 0.67 -15.49 6.48
CA THR A 64 -0.11 -15.43 7.72
C THR A 64 0.46 -16.43 8.74
N GLY A 65 0.75 -15.93 9.95
CA GLY A 65 1.24 -16.76 11.05
C GLY A 65 2.75 -16.96 11.12
N ARG A 66 3.54 -16.37 10.21
CA ARG A 66 5.01 -16.36 10.32
C ARG A 66 5.54 -15.38 11.37
N ASP A 67 4.72 -14.46 11.84
CA ASP A 67 5.05 -13.51 12.88
C ASP A 67 4.67 -14.08 14.25
N TYR A 68 5.68 -14.31 15.10
CA TYR A 68 5.48 -14.88 16.44
C TYR A 68 4.66 -13.95 17.36
N ASP A 69 4.72 -12.65 17.17
CA ASP A 69 4.01 -11.69 18.01
C ASP A 69 2.49 -11.74 17.83
N VAL A 70 1.99 -12.29 16.72
CA VAL A 70 0.55 -12.48 16.51
C VAL A 70 -0.07 -13.33 17.62
N TRP A 71 0.65 -14.34 18.09
CA TRP A 71 0.15 -15.23 19.14
C TRP A 71 -0.02 -14.52 20.47
N TRP A 72 0.87 -13.58 20.74
CA TRP A 72 0.76 -12.75 21.91
C TRP A 72 -0.45 -11.81 21.85
N HIS A 73 -0.72 -11.20 20.71
CA HIS A 73 -1.92 -10.39 20.49
C HIS A 73 -3.21 -11.21 20.60
N ILE A 74 -3.22 -12.45 20.11
CA ILE A 74 -4.37 -13.36 20.28
C ILE A 74 -4.61 -13.67 21.77
N ALA A 75 -3.53 -13.97 22.51
CA ALA A 75 -3.63 -14.27 23.93
C ALA A 75 -4.16 -13.05 24.73
N LEU A 76 -3.70 -11.84 24.41
CA LEU A 76 -4.21 -10.60 24.97
C LEU A 76 -5.69 -10.37 24.63
N GLY A 77 -6.07 -10.52 23.36
CA GLY A 77 -7.46 -10.35 22.93
C GLY A 77 -8.40 -11.31 23.64
N LYS A 78 -7.96 -12.57 23.83
CA LYS A 78 -8.68 -13.57 24.63
C LYS A 78 -8.85 -13.09 26.08
N TYR A 79 -7.78 -12.61 26.69
CA TYR A 79 -7.79 -12.12 28.08
C TYR A 79 -8.78 -10.96 28.25
N TYR A 80 -8.77 -9.96 27.35
CA TYR A 80 -9.69 -8.82 27.40
C TYR A 80 -11.14 -9.25 27.37
N LEU A 81 -11.50 -10.18 26.50
CA LEU A 81 -12.87 -10.65 26.38
C LEU A 81 -13.29 -11.52 27.56
N GLN A 82 -12.43 -12.40 28.07
CA GLN A 82 -12.75 -13.28 29.19
C GLN A 82 -12.89 -12.52 30.52
N ASN A 83 -12.11 -11.46 30.71
CA ASN A 83 -12.14 -10.68 31.94
C ASN A 83 -13.00 -9.40 31.83
N HIS A 84 -13.68 -9.18 30.71
CA HIS A 84 -14.50 -8.00 30.46
C HIS A 84 -13.76 -6.68 30.75
N THR A 85 -12.48 -6.60 30.42
CA THR A 85 -11.62 -5.45 30.64
C THR A 85 -10.99 -4.95 29.35
N MET A 86 -10.65 -3.67 29.29
CA MET A 86 -9.88 -3.06 28.21
C MET A 86 -8.46 -2.70 28.64
N GLN A 87 -8.15 -2.92 29.91
CA GLN A 87 -6.88 -2.58 30.51
C GLN A 87 -6.28 -3.79 31.22
N VAL A 88 -4.97 -3.82 31.25
CA VAL A 88 -4.19 -4.77 32.03
C VAL A 88 -3.30 -3.95 32.96
N ASP A 89 -3.42 -4.21 34.24
CA ASP A 89 -2.71 -3.52 35.31
C ASP A 89 -1.37 -4.18 35.66
N HIS A 90 -1.06 -5.33 35.06
CA HIS A 90 0.17 -6.06 35.29
C HIS A 90 0.57 -6.87 34.04
N ALA A 91 1.81 -7.33 34.01
CA ALA A 91 2.33 -8.15 32.90
C ALA A 91 1.81 -9.60 33.02
N ILE A 92 0.60 -9.86 32.49
CA ILE A 92 -0.12 -11.16 32.61
C ILE A 92 0.65 -12.36 32.04
N PHE A 93 1.64 -12.13 31.16
CA PHE A 93 2.47 -13.16 30.57
C PHE A 93 3.92 -13.14 31.05
N ALA A 94 4.24 -12.29 32.07
CA ALA A 94 5.58 -12.23 32.61
C ALA A 94 5.85 -13.40 33.52
N TRP A 95 7.00 -14.01 33.38
CA TRP A 95 7.50 -15.06 34.27
C TRP A 95 8.00 -14.50 35.61
N THR A 96 8.51 -13.27 35.61
CA THR A 96 8.98 -12.54 36.79
C THR A 96 7.88 -11.66 37.35
N GLY A 97 7.90 -11.39 38.68
CA GLY A 97 6.91 -10.57 39.36
C GLY A 97 6.64 -9.27 38.59
N ALA A 98 5.41 -9.10 38.19
CA ALA A 98 4.98 -8.00 37.36
C ALA A 98 4.92 -6.72 38.16
N THR A 99 5.53 -5.65 37.66
CA THR A 99 5.29 -4.28 38.12
C THR A 99 3.94 -3.81 37.63
N SER A 100 3.25 -3.01 38.44
CA SER A 100 1.86 -2.55 38.21
C SER A 100 1.63 -1.61 37.03
N ASP A 101 2.67 -1.32 36.23
CA ASP A 101 2.63 -0.20 35.28
C ASP A 101 2.68 -0.63 33.81
N TRP A 102 1.97 -1.70 33.46
CA TRP A 102 1.88 -2.13 32.06
C TRP A 102 0.63 -1.57 31.39
N ASN A 103 0.83 -0.82 30.31
CA ASN A 103 -0.23 -0.25 29.53
C ASN A 103 -0.14 -0.73 28.08
N TYR A 104 -1.10 -1.54 27.65
CA TYR A 104 -1.16 -2.06 26.29
C TYR A 104 -2.19 -1.26 25.47
N ASN A 105 -1.71 -0.40 24.57
CA ASN A 105 -2.56 0.44 23.73
C ASN A 105 -3.16 -0.29 22.52
N THR A 106 -3.22 -1.62 22.56
CA THR A 106 -3.62 -2.45 21.41
C THR A 106 -4.84 -3.32 21.72
N TRP A 107 -5.63 -2.96 22.74
CA TRP A 107 -6.72 -3.82 23.19
C TRP A 107 -7.71 -4.14 22.08
N LEU A 108 -8.10 -3.15 21.27
CA LEU A 108 -9.06 -3.34 20.17
C LEU A 108 -8.42 -4.18 19.03
N GLY A 109 -7.18 -3.88 18.64
CA GLY A 109 -6.45 -4.64 17.63
C GLY A 109 -6.26 -6.11 18.03
N SER A 110 -5.83 -6.34 19.26
CA SER A 110 -5.67 -7.69 19.82
C SER A 110 -6.99 -8.45 19.90
N THR A 111 -8.07 -7.79 20.29
CA THR A 111 -9.42 -8.38 20.33
C THR A 111 -9.91 -8.76 18.93
N ILE A 112 -9.70 -7.90 17.92
CA ILE A 112 -10.05 -8.21 16.53
C ILE A 112 -9.27 -9.44 16.04
N PHE A 113 -7.97 -9.54 16.35
CA PHE A 113 -7.15 -10.70 15.97
C PHE A 113 -7.63 -11.98 16.64
N TYR A 114 -7.94 -11.92 17.93
CA TYR A 114 -8.49 -13.10 18.64
C TYR A 114 -9.84 -13.54 18.04
N LEU A 115 -10.77 -12.61 17.81
CA LEU A 115 -12.07 -12.92 17.23
C LEU A 115 -11.94 -13.53 15.83
N ALA A 116 -11.11 -12.98 14.99
CA ALA A 116 -10.88 -13.51 13.66
C ALA A 116 -10.25 -14.91 13.68
N TYR A 117 -9.25 -15.12 14.55
CA TYR A 117 -8.62 -16.43 14.71
C TYR A 117 -9.57 -17.47 15.31
N SER A 118 -10.34 -17.10 16.33
CA SER A 118 -11.32 -18.02 16.97
C SER A 118 -12.44 -18.43 16.02
N ALA A 119 -12.83 -17.55 15.10
CA ALA A 119 -13.88 -17.81 14.12
C ALA A 119 -13.40 -18.65 12.93
N ALA A 120 -12.19 -18.43 12.43
CA ALA A 120 -11.74 -18.99 11.16
C ALA A 120 -10.23 -19.38 11.12
N GLY A 121 -9.55 -19.45 12.26
CA GLY A 121 -8.14 -19.81 12.33
C GLY A 121 -7.26 -18.88 11.45
N ASN A 122 -6.27 -19.45 10.77
CA ASN A 122 -5.39 -18.70 9.88
C ASN A 122 -6.12 -18.00 8.72
N PHE A 123 -7.27 -18.52 8.30
CA PHE A 123 -8.11 -17.87 7.29
C PHE A 123 -8.67 -16.52 7.80
N GLY A 124 -8.97 -16.41 9.09
CA GLY A 124 -9.38 -15.14 9.72
C GLY A 124 -8.29 -14.08 9.62
N PHE A 125 -7.04 -14.45 9.81
CA PHE A 125 -5.90 -13.54 9.63
C PHE A 125 -5.76 -13.09 8.18
N TRP A 126 -5.87 -14.04 7.26
CA TRP A 126 -5.83 -13.74 5.85
C TRP A 126 -6.94 -12.76 5.44
N LEU A 127 -8.15 -12.90 5.97
CA LEU A 127 -9.26 -11.97 5.72
C LEU A 127 -8.94 -10.56 6.23
N ILE A 128 -8.43 -10.41 7.46
CA ILE A 128 -8.05 -9.09 8.00
C ILE A 128 -6.99 -8.43 7.10
N ARG A 129 -5.92 -9.16 6.78
CA ARG A 129 -4.85 -8.64 5.91
C ARG A 129 -5.38 -8.24 4.55
N SER A 130 -6.18 -9.09 3.93
CA SER A 130 -6.77 -8.84 2.62
C SER A 130 -7.68 -7.61 2.66
N PHE A 131 -8.47 -7.44 3.71
CA PHE A 131 -9.30 -6.24 3.91
C PHE A 131 -8.45 -4.97 4.02
N VAL A 132 -7.41 -4.98 4.85
CA VAL A 132 -6.53 -3.81 5.04
C VAL A 132 -5.79 -3.45 3.75
N LEU A 133 -5.18 -4.43 3.07
CA LEU A 133 -4.42 -4.14 1.85
C LEU A 133 -5.31 -3.72 0.68
N THR A 134 -6.50 -4.32 0.55
CA THR A 134 -7.48 -3.91 -0.44
C THR A 134 -8.02 -2.51 -0.13
N GLY A 135 -8.29 -2.21 1.14
CA GLY A 135 -8.70 -0.89 1.61
C GLY A 135 -7.62 0.18 1.31
N LEU A 136 -6.36 -0.14 1.59
CA LEU A 136 -5.24 0.75 1.27
C LEU A 136 -5.13 1.02 -0.24
N PHE A 137 -5.29 -0.01 -1.06
CA PHE A 137 -5.31 0.16 -2.51
C PHE A 137 -6.50 1.04 -2.97
N ALA A 138 -7.68 0.82 -2.40
CA ALA A 138 -8.86 1.63 -2.71
C ALA A 138 -8.66 3.11 -2.35
N LEU A 139 -8.07 3.40 -1.19
CA LEU A 139 -7.70 4.76 -0.78
C LEU A 139 -6.66 5.37 -1.72
N PHE A 140 -5.62 4.63 -2.07
CA PHE A 140 -4.59 5.07 -3.01
C PHE A 140 -5.18 5.38 -4.39
N TYR A 141 -6.04 4.51 -4.91
CA TYR A 141 -6.71 4.72 -6.18
C TYR A 141 -7.66 5.92 -6.14
N ALA A 142 -8.44 6.06 -5.06
CA ALA A 142 -9.33 7.19 -4.86
C ALA A 142 -8.56 8.51 -4.75
N TYR A 143 -7.41 8.51 -4.08
CA TYR A 143 -6.48 9.65 -4.02
C TYR A 143 -6.02 10.09 -5.41
N ILE A 144 -5.50 9.17 -6.22
CA ILE A 144 -5.05 9.47 -7.59
C ILE A 144 -6.17 10.08 -8.43
N LYS A 145 -7.40 9.55 -8.30
CA LYS A 145 -8.58 10.14 -8.95
C LYS A 145 -8.91 11.54 -8.46
N ALA A 146 -8.82 11.78 -7.16
CA ALA A 146 -9.13 13.09 -6.57
C ALA A 146 -8.14 14.17 -7.03
N VAL A 147 -6.87 13.84 -7.13
CA VAL A 147 -5.80 14.76 -7.58
C VAL A 147 -5.80 14.94 -9.09
N LYS A 148 -6.65 14.21 -9.84
CA LYS A 148 -6.77 14.26 -11.31
C LYS A 148 -5.44 13.99 -12.05
N VAL A 149 -4.55 13.23 -11.45
CA VAL A 149 -3.34 12.81 -12.13
C VAL A 149 -3.70 11.77 -13.18
N SER A 150 -3.30 12.01 -14.43
CA SER A 150 -3.49 11.04 -15.51
C SER A 150 -2.40 9.97 -15.45
N PHE A 151 -2.62 8.96 -14.62
CA PHE A 151 -1.77 7.77 -14.62
C PHE A 151 -2.39 6.63 -15.43
N ASN A 152 -1.55 5.91 -16.12
CA ASN A 152 -1.92 4.66 -16.76
C ASN A 152 -2.15 3.57 -15.69
N ALA A 153 -3.20 2.75 -15.87
CA ALA A 153 -3.53 1.71 -14.91
C ALA A 153 -2.37 0.78 -14.53
N PRO A 154 -1.52 0.30 -15.47
CA PRO A 154 -0.34 -0.48 -15.15
C PRO A 154 0.64 0.23 -14.21
N ILE A 155 0.85 1.53 -14.39
CA ILE A 155 1.75 2.33 -13.54
C ILE A 155 1.19 2.42 -12.13
N ILE A 156 -0.11 2.65 -11.97
CA ILE A 156 -0.78 2.68 -10.66
C ILE A 156 -0.59 1.35 -9.93
N VAL A 157 -0.88 0.25 -10.62
CA VAL A 157 -0.74 -1.10 -10.07
C VAL A 157 0.71 -1.38 -9.66
N LEU A 158 1.67 -1.12 -10.55
CA LEU A 158 3.09 -1.35 -10.29
C LEU A 158 3.61 -0.51 -9.12
N THR A 159 3.28 0.77 -9.09
CA THR A 159 3.68 1.68 -7.99
C THR A 159 3.14 1.20 -6.65
N PHE A 160 1.87 0.76 -6.62
CA PHE A 160 1.26 0.23 -5.41
C PHE A 160 1.94 -1.06 -4.94
N LEU A 161 2.19 -2.01 -5.85
CA LEU A 161 2.87 -3.27 -5.53
C LEU A 161 4.30 -3.05 -5.03
N ILE A 162 5.06 -2.17 -5.67
CA ILE A 162 6.41 -1.81 -5.21
C ILE A 162 6.34 -1.17 -3.83
N GLY A 163 5.40 -0.25 -3.59
CA GLY A 163 5.21 0.40 -2.29
C GLY A 163 4.88 -0.62 -1.19
N LEU A 164 4.02 -1.59 -1.45
CA LEU A 164 3.72 -2.67 -0.51
C LEU A 164 4.95 -3.53 -0.21
N GLN A 165 5.71 -3.89 -1.23
CA GLN A 165 6.90 -4.72 -1.06
C GLN A 165 7.99 -4.01 -0.26
N LEU A 166 8.17 -2.71 -0.45
CA LEU A 166 9.13 -1.90 0.28
C LEU A 166 8.68 -1.58 1.72
N SER A 167 7.38 -1.58 2.01
CA SER A 167 6.85 -1.20 3.33
C SER A 167 7.19 -2.19 4.44
N CYS A 168 7.53 -3.45 4.12
CA CYS A 168 7.70 -4.58 5.04
C CYS A 168 6.49 -4.83 5.96
N ILE A 169 5.71 -3.81 6.30
CA ILE A 169 4.53 -3.88 7.19
C ILE A 169 3.47 -4.83 6.62
N ALA A 170 3.35 -4.91 5.30
CA ALA A 170 2.41 -5.82 4.65
C ALA A 170 2.73 -7.31 4.91
N THR A 171 3.97 -7.65 5.27
CA THR A 171 4.41 -9.02 5.60
C THR A 171 4.25 -9.35 7.09
N ILE A 172 4.15 -8.33 7.95
CA ILE A 172 4.00 -8.44 9.38
C ILE A 172 2.50 -8.56 9.72
N PHE A 173 2.14 -9.45 10.64
CA PHE A 173 0.77 -9.58 11.11
C PHE A 173 0.63 -9.10 12.55
N ARG A 174 0.63 -7.78 12.71
CA ARG A 174 0.52 -7.07 13.98
C ARG A 174 -0.47 -5.91 13.86
N PRO A 175 -0.89 -5.29 14.97
CA PRO A 175 -1.78 -4.12 14.95
C PRO A 175 -1.26 -2.94 14.12
N GLU A 176 0.05 -2.86 13.82
CA GLU A 176 0.65 -1.91 12.87
C GLU A 176 -0.01 -1.95 11.48
N LEU A 177 -0.55 -3.10 11.10
CA LEU A 177 -1.27 -3.26 9.84
C LEU A 177 -2.47 -2.30 9.74
N PHE A 178 -3.18 -2.08 10.84
CA PHE A 178 -4.26 -1.07 10.89
C PHE A 178 -3.72 0.36 10.78
N SER A 179 -2.54 0.63 11.36
CA SER A 179 -1.90 1.94 11.23
C SER A 179 -1.55 2.27 9.79
N LEU A 180 -1.12 1.30 8.99
CA LEU A 180 -0.87 1.49 7.56
C LEU A 180 -2.14 1.98 6.83
N LEU A 181 -3.29 1.34 7.09
CA LEU A 181 -4.57 1.74 6.51
C LEU A 181 -4.98 3.15 6.97
N LEU A 182 -4.80 3.46 8.26
CA LEU A 182 -5.19 4.74 8.83
C LEU A 182 -4.31 5.89 8.35
N VAL A 183 -3.00 5.69 8.18
CA VAL A 183 -2.12 6.66 7.50
C VAL A 183 -2.63 6.94 6.08
N GLY A 184 -2.95 5.89 5.33
CA GLY A 184 -3.55 6.04 4.01
C GLY A 184 -4.85 6.84 4.02
N ALA A 185 -5.73 6.59 5.01
CA ALA A 185 -6.99 7.31 5.18
C ALA A 185 -6.77 8.80 5.52
N TYR A 186 -5.83 9.11 6.40
CA TYR A 186 -5.49 10.50 6.75
C TYR A 186 -4.99 11.29 5.54
N LEU A 187 -4.04 10.72 4.80
CA LEU A 187 -3.53 11.34 3.57
C LEU A 187 -4.65 11.51 2.53
N PHE A 188 -5.49 10.48 2.36
CA PHE A 188 -6.63 10.58 1.45
C PHE A 188 -7.59 11.71 1.85
N ILE A 189 -7.98 11.81 3.13
CA ILE A 189 -8.89 12.86 3.64
C ILE A 189 -8.33 14.25 3.32
N TYR A 190 -7.05 14.47 3.61
CA TYR A 190 -6.40 15.75 3.34
C TYR A 190 -6.43 16.12 1.86
N PHE A 191 -5.89 15.27 1.01
CA PHE A 191 -5.80 15.56 -0.42
C PHE A 191 -7.16 15.59 -1.12
N TYR A 192 -8.09 14.75 -0.70
CA TYR A 192 -9.46 14.77 -1.21
C TYR A 192 -10.17 16.08 -0.85
N SER A 193 -10.04 16.54 0.38
CA SER A 193 -10.61 17.82 0.83
C SER A 193 -10.05 19.00 0.06
N LYS A 194 -8.73 19.03 -0.16
CA LYS A 194 -8.06 20.08 -0.95
C LYS A 194 -8.49 20.06 -2.43
N SER A 195 -8.48 18.89 -3.06
CA SER A 195 -8.75 18.76 -4.50
C SER A 195 -10.18 19.04 -4.87
N LEU A 196 -11.16 18.62 -4.06
CA LEU A 196 -12.59 18.78 -4.33
C LEU A 196 -13.21 19.94 -3.57
N LYS A 197 -12.43 20.69 -2.77
CA LYS A 197 -12.92 21.77 -1.90
C LYS A 197 -14.07 21.32 -0.99
N LYS A 198 -14.03 20.04 -0.53
CA LYS A 198 -15.01 19.45 0.38
C LYS A 198 -14.37 19.27 1.75
N ASN A 199 -14.92 19.92 2.76
CA ASN A 199 -14.42 19.77 4.11
C ASN A 199 -14.92 18.45 4.74
N ILE A 200 -14.04 17.42 4.76
CA ILE A 200 -14.25 16.16 5.46
C ILE A 200 -13.22 15.96 6.61
N PHE A 201 -12.56 17.01 7.06
CA PHE A 201 -11.57 16.94 8.16
C PHE A 201 -12.16 16.48 9.49
N TRP A 202 -13.48 16.58 9.66
CA TRP A 202 -14.18 16.04 10.82
C TRP A 202 -13.98 14.52 11.01
N LEU A 203 -13.57 13.81 9.96
CA LEU A 203 -13.21 12.39 10.05
C LEU A 203 -11.90 12.15 10.82
N PHE A 204 -10.98 13.12 10.91
CA PHE A 204 -9.73 12.95 11.63
C PHE A 204 -9.93 12.57 13.10
N PRO A 205 -10.70 13.30 13.92
CA PRO A 205 -10.91 12.89 15.30
C PRO A 205 -11.64 11.55 15.43
N LEU A 206 -12.59 11.26 14.53
CA LEU A 206 -13.27 9.97 14.53
C LEU A 206 -12.31 8.80 14.29
N LEU A 207 -11.47 8.91 13.26
CA LEU A 207 -10.46 7.89 12.97
C LEU A 207 -9.40 7.80 14.08
N MET A 208 -9.06 8.93 14.73
CA MET A 208 -8.12 8.94 15.85
C MET A 208 -8.63 8.12 17.04
N ILE A 209 -9.93 8.21 17.36
CA ILE A 209 -10.55 7.39 18.41
C ILE A 209 -10.33 5.89 18.15
N PHE A 210 -10.51 5.46 16.91
CA PHE A 210 -10.21 4.07 16.55
C PHE A 210 -8.72 3.75 16.62
N TRP A 211 -7.89 4.66 16.11
CA TRP A 211 -6.45 4.42 15.99
C TRP A 211 -5.76 4.27 17.35
N VAL A 212 -6.08 5.13 18.31
CA VAL A 212 -5.55 5.06 19.68
C VAL A 212 -5.84 3.71 20.34
N ASN A 213 -7.00 3.12 20.04
CA ASN A 213 -7.42 1.83 20.61
C ASN A 213 -6.92 0.61 19.80
N LEU A 214 -6.56 0.80 18.54
CA LEU A 214 -6.06 -0.28 17.67
C LEU A 214 -4.56 -0.50 17.84
N HIS A 215 -3.76 0.58 17.89
CA HIS A 215 -2.30 0.49 17.90
C HIS A 215 -1.63 1.79 18.38
N GLY A 216 -0.52 1.68 19.09
CA GLY A 216 0.31 2.81 19.52
C GLY A 216 0.84 3.72 18.40
N GLY A 217 0.76 3.28 17.14
CA GLY A 217 1.11 4.06 15.95
C GLY A 217 0.22 5.30 15.71
N PHE A 218 -0.80 5.57 16.52
CA PHE A 218 -1.61 6.79 16.45
C PHE A 218 -0.77 8.08 16.54
N ILE A 219 0.42 8.01 17.12
CA ILE A 219 1.39 9.11 17.17
C ILE A 219 1.71 9.60 15.74
N LEU A 220 1.78 8.71 14.76
CA LEU A 220 1.94 9.09 13.35
C LEU A 220 0.76 9.93 12.85
N GLY A 221 -0.46 9.64 13.31
CA GLY A 221 -1.64 10.43 12.98
C GLY A 221 -1.56 11.85 13.53
N ILE A 222 -1.12 12.02 14.76
CA ILE A 222 -0.86 13.33 15.38
C ILE A 222 0.22 14.07 14.58
N PHE A 223 1.31 13.38 14.23
CA PHE A 223 2.40 13.96 13.44
C PHE A 223 1.91 14.42 12.06
N ILE A 224 1.11 13.63 11.36
CA ILE A 224 0.53 13.98 10.06
C ILE A 224 -0.35 15.25 10.19
N ILE A 225 -1.22 15.31 11.20
CA ILE A 225 -2.06 16.51 11.43
C ILE A 225 -1.17 17.72 11.68
N SER A 226 -0.13 17.58 12.51
CA SER A 226 0.80 18.68 12.81
C SER A 226 1.50 19.20 11.55
N LEU A 227 1.94 18.30 10.67
CA LEU A 227 2.52 18.68 9.39
C LEU A 227 1.52 19.38 8.46
N ILE A 228 0.28 18.89 8.42
CA ILE A 228 -0.80 19.53 7.65
C ILE A 228 -1.03 20.95 8.16
N VAL A 229 -1.19 21.14 9.45
CA VAL A 229 -1.42 22.46 10.05
C VAL A 229 -0.23 23.40 9.81
N ALA A 230 0.99 22.91 9.96
CA ALA A 230 2.20 23.69 9.69
C ALA A 230 2.28 24.12 8.22
N GLY A 231 2.02 23.20 7.29
CA GLY A 231 2.04 23.48 5.84
C GLY A 231 0.96 24.49 5.44
N GLU A 232 -0.29 24.30 5.90
CA GLU A 232 -1.38 25.25 5.62
C GLU A 232 -1.12 26.64 6.22
N SER A 233 -0.51 26.69 7.41
CA SER A 233 -0.12 27.95 8.05
C SER A 233 0.99 28.66 7.26
N ALA A 234 2.00 27.93 6.84
CA ALA A 234 3.08 28.47 6.00
C ALA A 234 2.54 29.04 4.69
N ASP A 235 1.68 28.29 3.98
CA ASP A 235 1.03 28.77 2.76
C ASP A 235 0.23 30.05 3.00
N TYR A 236 -0.49 30.12 4.10
CA TYR A 236 -1.27 31.32 4.46
C TYR A 236 -0.38 32.56 4.70
N PHE A 237 0.78 32.41 5.35
CA PHE A 237 1.68 33.53 5.64
C PHE A 237 2.60 33.91 4.48
N LEU A 238 2.99 32.93 3.63
CA LEU A 238 3.94 33.16 2.54
C LEU A 238 3.25 33.63 1.24
N LEU A 239 1.97 33.32 1.06
CA LEU A 239 1.21 33.66 -0.16
C LEU A 239 0.30 34.89 0.02
N LYS A 240 0.36 35.56 1.16
CA LYS A 240 -0.22 36.88 1.43
C LYS A 240 0.80 38.00 1.22
#